data_164477b759299f9953fd978bbb958283
#
_entry.id   164477b759299f9953fd978bbb958283
#
_cell.length_a   1.000
_cell.length_b   1.000
_cell.length_c   1.000
_cell.angle_alpha   90.00
_cell.angle_beta   90.00
_cell.angle_gamma   90.00
#
_symmetry.space_group_name_H-M   'P 1'
#
loop_
_entity.id
_entity.type
_entity.pdbx_description
1 polymer ?
#
loop_
_entity_poly.entity_id
_entity_poly.type
_entity_poly.pdbx_seq_one_letter_code
_entity_poly.pdbx_strand_id
1 'polypeptide(L)'
;MKTLLRFFFRLLYHQFAFTYDLVAATVSLGRWKAWVLSVLPFIQGTRILEIGHGPGHLQRALLDRNLLAFGIDESSQMGHLAKVNLSRSLRTRTNETDPKNAYTQTQLVRGISQYLPFASESFDTLVATFPSEYIFDSRTLAETQRVLVSNGRFIILPGATIMGRGLLDRAMALLFRVTGETPPNLSEILEEKSRKPMAAAGFNVQVYEVNIKSSLVFILVATKSSH
;
A
#
# COMPACT_ATOMS: atom_id res chain seq x y z
N MET A 1 -22.95 2.21 16.07
CA MET A 1 -22.28 1.04 15.50
C MET A 1 -21.01 1.41 14.70
N LYS A 2 -21.09 2.35 13.73
CA LYS A 2 -19.91 2.80 12.93
C LYS A 2 -18.77 3.38 13.79
N THR A 3 -19.08 4.15 14.85
CA THR A 3 -18.09 4.77 15.75
C THR A 3 -17.36 3.73 16.61
N LEU A 4 -18.07 2.71 17.09
CA LEU A 4 -17.49 1.63 17.90
C LEU A 4 -16.55 0.76 17.06
N LEU A 5 -16.92 0.49 15.81
CA LEU A 5 -16.11 -0.28 14.86
C LEU A 5 -14.84 0.49 14.45
N ARG A 6 -14.95 1.80 14.18
CA ARG A 6 -13.79 2.68 13.95
C ARG A 6 -12.85 2.74 15.16
N PHE A 7 -13.41 2.82 16.36
CA PHE A 7 -12.63 2.77 17.61
C PHE A 7 -11.92 1.42 17.76
N PHE A 8 -12.62 0.31 17.47
CA PHE A 8 -12.05 -1.04 17.53
C PHE A 8 -10.92 -1.24 16.51
N PHE A 9 -11.09 -0.79 15.25
CA PHE A 9 -10.03 -0.82 14.25
C PHE A 9 -8.85 0.08 14.63
N ARG A 10 -9.11 1.26 15.18
CA ARG A 10 -8.05 2.15 15.67
C ARG A 10 -7.27 1.53 16.84
N LEU A 11 -7.94 0.83 17.75
CA LEU A 11 -7.31 0.11 18.85
C LEU A 11 -6.47 -1.08 18.36
N LEU A 12 -7.00 -1.84 17.40
CA LEU A 12 -6.27 -2.92 16.71
C LEU A 12 -5.00 -2.40 16.02
N TYR A 13 -5.10 -1.26 15.35
CA TYR A 13 -3.96 -0.67 14.63
C TYR A 13 -2.84 -0.18 15.56
N HIS A 14 -3.19 0.34 16.74
CA HIS A 14 -2.20 0.93 17.67
C HIS A 14 -1.68 -0.04 18.74
N GLN A 15 -2.46 -1.02 19.16
CA GLN A 15 -2.08 -1.88 20.29
C GLN A 15 -1.75 -3.33 19.90
N PHE A 16 -2.24 -3.82 18.75
CA PHE A 16 -2.14 -5.22 18.35
C PHE A 16 -1.53 -5.39 16.95
N ALA A 17 -0.41 -4.74 16.67
CA ALA A 17 0.28 -4.86 15.39
C ALA A 17 0.60 -6.32 15.01
N PHE A 18 0.82 -7.20 16.01
CA PHE A 18 1.07 -8.63 15.79
C PHE A 18 -0.17 -9.39 15.30
N THR A 19 -1.39 -8.89 15.56
CA THR A 19 -2.63 -9.49 15.08
C THR A 19 -3.06 -8.94 13.72
N TYR A 20 -2.38 -7.91 13.21
CA TYR A 20 -2.70 -7.27 11.94
C TYR A 20 -2.78 -8.26 10.79
N ASP A 21 -1.76 -9.11 10.64
CA ASP A 21 -1.72 -10.13 9.58
C ASP A 21 -2.85 -11.15 9.74
N LEU A 22 -3.19 -11.53 10.99
CA LEU A 22 -4.29 -12.45 11.26
C LEU A 22 -5.65 -11.81 10.92
N VAL A 23 -5.86 -10.55 11.32
CA VAL A 23 -7.10 -9.80 11.03
C VAL A 23 -7.21 -9.57 9.52
N ALA A 24 -6.15 -9.11 8.87
CA ALA A 24 -6.10 -8.92 7.43
C ALA A 24 -6.35 -10.23 6.68
N ALA A 25 -5.74 -11.34 7.10
CA ALA A 25 -5.96 -12.65 6.52
C ALA A 25 -7.40 -13.14 6.71
N THR A 26 -7.98 -12.94 7.90
CA THR A 26 -9.36 -13.34 8.20
C THR A 26 -10.36 -12.53 7.39
N VAL A 27 -10.23 -11.21 7.38
CA VAL A 27 -11.12 -10.29 6.66
C VAL A 27 -11.00 -10.47 5.14
N SER A 28 -9.80 -10.75 4.63
CA SER A 28 -9.56 -10.98 3.20
C SER A 28 -9.75 -12.43 2.76
N LEU A 29 -10.07 -13.34 3.68
CA LEU A 29 -10.08 -14.80 3.43
C LEU A 29 -8.73 -15.30 2.86
N GLY A 30 -7.62 -14.80 3.41
CA GLY A 30 -6.27 -15.14 2.98
C GLY A 30 -5.81 -14.50 1.65
N ARG A 31 -6.59 -13.55 1.08
CA ARG A 31 -6.27 -12.89 -0.20
C ARG A 31 -5.43 -11.62 -0.04
N TRP A 32 -5.27 -11.10 1.19
CA TRP A 32 -4.60 -9.84 1.48
C TRP A 32 -3.26 -9.68 0.76
N LYS A 33 -2.39 -10.68 0.91
CA LYS A 33 -1.08 -10.67 0.25
C LYS A 33 -1.19 -10.58 -1.28
N ALA A 34 -2.14 -11.30 -1.89
CA ALA A 34 -2.34 -11.25 -3.34
C ALA A 34 -2.84 -9.86 -3.79
N TRP A 35 -3.69 -9.21 -2.98
CA TRP A 35 -4.13 -7.84 -3.24
C TRP A 35 -2.95 -6.85 -3.16
N VAL A 36 -2.16 -6.89 -2.09
CA VAL A 36 -0.96 -6.04 -1.95
C VAL A 36 -0.01 -6.22 -3.14
N LEU A 37 0.22 -7.45 -3.59
CA LEU A 37 1.12 -7.75 -4.70
C LEU A 37 0.56 -7.38 -6.08
N SER A 38 -0.73 -7.07 -6.19
CA SER A 38 -1.35 -6.67 -7.46
C SER A 38 -0.84 -5.33 -8.02
N VAL A 39 -0.18 -4.52 -7.20
CA VAL A 39 0.45 -3.26 -7.64
C VAL A 39 1.74 -3.47 -8.43
N LEU A 40 2.38 -4.64 -8.31
CA LEU A 40 3.71 -4.90 -8.90
C LEU A 40 3.79 -4.69 -10.42
N PRO A 41 2.79 -5.05 -11.24
CA PRO A 41 2.83 -4.80 -12.69
C PRO A 41 2.82 -3.31 -13.08
N PHE A 42 2.43 -2.43 -12.17
CA PHE A 42 2.34 -0.98 -12.42
C PHE A 42 3.62 -0.22 -12.04
N ILE A 43 4.53 -0.88 -11.30
CA ILE A 43 5.81 -0.31 -10.87
C ILE A 43 6.71 -0.08 -12.09
N GLN A 44 7.33 1.08 -12.13
CA GLN A 44 8.35 1.42 -13.12
C GLN A 44 9.63 1.90 -12.42
N GLY A 45 10.76 1.76 -13.11
CA GLY A 45 12.08 2.14 -12.59
C GLY A 45 12.55 1.18 -11.49
N THR A 46 13.55 1.61 -10.75
CA THR A 46 14.24 0.77 -9.76
C THR A 46 14.24 1.34 -8.35
N ARG A 47 13.97 2.63 -8.19
CA ARG A 47 13.94 3.33 -6.88
C ARG A 47 12.50 3.49 -6.43
N ILE A 48 12.09 2.66 -5.48
CA ILE A 48 10.70 2.54 -5.06
C ILE A 48 10.55 3.00 -3.60
N LEU A 49 9.59 3.89 -3.33
CA LEU A 49 9.18 4.26 -1.97
C LEU A 49 7.78 3.72 -1.67
N GLU A 50 7.64 2.93 -0.62
CA GLU A 50 6.34 2.53 -0.08
C GLU A 50 5.95 3.45 1.09
N ILE A 51 4.80 4.11 0.97
CA ILE A 51 4.20 4.95 2.01
C ILE A 51 3.20 4.10 2.79
N GLY A 52 3.42 3.95 4.10
CA GLY A 52 2.65 3.05 4.95
C GLY A 52 3.02 1.59 4.69
N HIS A 53 4.32 1.26 4.84
CA HIS A 53 4.82 -0.09 4.51
C HIS A 53 4.24 -1.22 5.37
N GLY A 54 3.60 -0.90 6.51
CA GLY A 54 3.02 -1.89 7.41
C GLY A 54 4.02 -2.99 7.79
N PRO A 55 3.61 -4.28 7.78
CA PRO A 55 4.49 -5.41 8.13
C PRO A 55 5.51 -5.79 7.04
N GLY A 56 5.61 -5.03 5.93
CA GLY A 56 6.65 -5.18 4.91
C GLY A 56 6.40 -6.24 3.84
N HIS A 57 5.15 -6.59 3.56
CA HIS A 57 4.85 -7.59 2.52
C HIS A 57 5.25 -7.16 1.12
N LEU A 58 4.99 -5.90 0.74
CA LEU A 58 5.40 -5.36 -0.54
C LEU A 58 6.92 -5.15 -0.55
N GLN A 59 7.51 -4.63 0.52
CA GLN A 59 8.96 -4.46 0.65
C GLN A 59 9.71 -5.77 0.32
N ARG A 60 9.23 -6.89 0.88
CA ARG A 60 9.80 -8.20 0.57
C ARG A 60 9.69 -8.54 -0.91
N ALA A 61 8.54 -8.31 -1.54
CA ALA A 61 8.33 -8.62 -2.94
C ALA A 61 9.15 -7.72 -3.89
N LEU A 62 9.45 -6.49 -3.48
CA LEU A 62 10.36 -5.59 -4.19
C LEU A 62 11.82 -6.08 -4.11
N LEU A 63 12.26 -6.49 -2.92
CA LEU A 63 13.58 -7.10 -2.72
C LEU A 63 13.75 -8.38 -3.55
N ASP A 64 12.72 -9.23 -3.60
CA ASP A 64 12.73 -10.46 -4.39
C ASP A 64 12.91 -10.19 -5.90
N ARG A 65 12.69 -8.94 -6.34
CA ARG A 65 12.90 -8.43 -7.72
C ARG A 65 14.18 -7.61 -7.89
N ASN A 66 15.03 -7.56 -6.87
CA ASN A 66 16.25 -6.73 -6.86
C ASN A 66 15.98 -5.23 -7.07
N LEU A 67 14.84 -4.74 -6.61
CA LEU A 67 14.51 -3.31 -6.64
C LEU A 67 15.04 -2.62 -5.37
N LEU A 68 15.49 -1.37 -5.52
CA LEU A 68 15.90 -0.55 -4.39
C LEU A 68 14.64 0.00 -3.69
N ALA A 69 14.27 -0.64 -2.58
CA ALA A 69 13.04 -0.37 -1.87
C ALA A 69 13.27 0.45 -0.60
N PHE A 70 12.54 1.54 -0.51
CA PHE A 70 12.43 2.37 0.69
C PHE A 70 11.01 2.23 1.26
N GLY A 71 10.89 2.29 2.58
CA GLY A 71 9.60 2.26 3.25
C GLY A 71 9.50 3.33 4.32
N ILE A 72 8.39 4.05 4.38
CA ILE A 72 8.07 4.97 5.47
C ILE A 72 6.76 4.56 6.13
N ASP A 73 6.74 4.55 7.47
CA ASP A 73 5.55 4.26 8.27
C ASP A 73 5.61 5.04 9.60
N GLU A 74 4.49 5.57 10.05
CA GLU A 74 4.46 6.31 11.33
C GLU A 74 4.55 5.38 12.54
N SER A 75 4.11 4.12 12.39
CA SER A 75 4.07 3.12 13.45
C SER A 75 5.45 2.47 13.66
N SER A 76 6.02 2.72 14.83
CA SER A 76 7.25 2.03 15.25
C SER A 76 7.07 0.51 15.36
N GLN A 77 5.86 0.05 15.71
CA GLN A 77 5.52 -1.37 15.82
C GLN A 77 5.53 -2.04 14.43
N MET A 78 4.93 -1.37 13.41
CA MET A 78 4.99 -1.86 12.03
C MET A 78 6.43 -1.89 11.50
N GLY A 79 7.22 -0.85 11.79
CA GLY A 79 8.65 -0.82 11.44
C GLY A 79 9.44 -1.98 12.07
N HIS A 80 9.16 -2.32 13.33
CA HIS A 80 9.78 -3.50 13.97
C HIS A 80 9.34 -4.80 13.32
N LEU A 81 8.03 -4.98 13.08
CA LEU A 81 7.49 -6.17 12.45
C LEU A 81 8.03 -6.37 11.02
N ALA A 82 8.11 -5.30 10.25
CA ALA A 82 8.69 -5.33 8.91
C ALA A 82 10.15 -5.78 8.94
N LYS A 83 10.98 -5.24 9.84
CA LYS A 83 12.38 -5.66 10.02
C LYS A 83 12.48 -7.16 10.34
N VAL A 84 11.64 -7.69 11.22
CA VAL A 84 11.60 -9.12 11.56
C VAL A 84 11.21 -9.96 10.35
N ASN A 85 10.18 -9.56 9.60
CA ASN A 85 9.70 -10.28 8.42
C ASN A 85 10.74 -10.29 7.28
N LEU A 86 11.41 -9.18 7.05
CA LEU A 86 12.47 -9.07 6.06
C LEU A 86 13.70 -9.88 6.44
N SER A 87 14.15 -9.84 7.70
CA SER A 87 15.31 -10.61 8.17
C SER A 87 15.09 -12.12 8.09
N ARG A 88 13.88 -12.61 8.38
CA ARG A 88 13.54 -14.03 8.20
C ARG A 88 13.64 -14.46 6.74
N SER A 89 13.19 -13.61 5.82
CA SER A 89 13.29 -13.89 4.38
C SER A 89 14.74 -13.98 3.90
N LEU A 90 15.58 -13.09 4.40
CA LEU A 90 16.99 -13.08 4.03
C LEU A 90 17.73 -14.34 4.52
N ARG A 91 17.47 -14.80 5.75
CA ARG A 91 18.07 -16.03 6.29
C ARG A 91 17.75 -17.29 5.48
N THR A 92 16.57 -17.36 4.87
CA THR A 92 16.20 -18.49 3.99
C THR A 92 16.90 -18.45 2.63
N ARG A 93 17.47 -17.29 2.24
CA ARG A 93 18.17 -17.10 0.96
C ARG A 93 19.70 -17.21 1.08
N THR A 94 20.26 -17.08 2.30
CA THR A 94 21.71 -17.03 2.53
C THR A 94 22.48 -18.33 2.28
N ASN A 95 21.83 -19.38 1.78
CA ASN A 95 22.54 -20.52 1.22
C ASN A 95 23.17 -20.23 -0.17
N GLU A 96 22.91 -19.06 -0.79
CA GLU A 96 23.29 -18.81 -2.19
C GLU A 96 23.95 -17.45 -2.50
N THR A 97 23.92 -16.41 -1.62
CA THR A 97 24.51 -15.10 -1.95
C THR A 97 25.02 -14.33 -0.73
N ASP A 98 26.04 -13.51 -0.94
CA ASP A 98 26.73 -12.68 0.08
C ASP A 98 25.71 -11.87 0.92
N PRO A 99 25.67 -12.07 2.27
CA PRO A 99 24.76 -11.39 3.17
C PRO A 99 24.87 -9.85 3.13
N LYS A 100 26.01 -9.32 2.70
CA LYS A 100 26.25 -7.87 2.61
C LYS A 100 25.42 -7.17 1.54
N ASN A 101 25.05 -7.86 0.46
CA ASN A 101 24.26 -7.27 -0.64
C ASN A 101 22.76 -7.16 -0.35
N ALA A 102 22.21 -7.99 0.51
CA ALA A 102 20.77 -8.02 0.78
C ALA A 102 20.30 -6.91 1.74
N TYR A 103 21.15 -6.48 2.67
CA TYR A 103 20.83 -5.41 3.63
C TYR A 103 20.86 -4.00 3.05
N THR A 104 21.49 -3.82 1.89
CA THR A 104 21.64 -2.51 1.24
C THR A 104 20.44 -2.11 0.38
N GLN A 105 19.49 -3.00 0.14
CA GLN A 105 18.41 -2.77 -0.83
C GLN A 105 17.07 -2.31 -0.20
N THR A 106 16.89 -2.39 1.11
CA THR A 106 15.69 -1.90 1.79
C THR A 106 16.05 -0.97 2.94
N GLN A 107 15.50 0.24 2.91
CA GLN A 107 15.64 1.22 3.98
C GLN A 107 14.26 1.55 4.55
N LEU A 108 14.02 1.21 5.82
CA LEU A 108 12.79 1.51 6.54
C LEU A 108 13.00 2.71 7.46
N VAL A 109 12.19 3.74 7.26
CA VAL A 109 12.22 4.99 8.01
C VAL A 109 10.90 5.16 8.77
N ARG A 110 10.96 5.66 10.00
CA ARG A 110 9.77 6.09 10.72
C ARG A 110 9.46 7.54 10.36
N GLY A 111 8.23 7.81 9.91
CA GLY A 111 7.81 9.15 9.56
C GLY A 111 6.40 9.18 8.98
N ILE A 112 5.95 10.36 8.60
CA ILE A 112 4.62 10.60 8.02
C ILE A 112 4.76 11.10 6.57
N SER A 113 3.76 10.83 5.76
CA SER A 113 3.76 11.15 4.33
C SER A 113 3.74 12.65 4.03
N GLN A 114 3.29 13.46 4.98
CA GLN A 114 3.25 14.93 4.86
C GLN A 114 4.64 15.59 4.97
N TYR A 115 5.67 14.83 5.39
CA TYR A 115 7.05 15.29 5.55
C TYR A 115 8.01 14.14 5.23
N LEU A 116 8.25 13.92 3.93
CA LEU A 116 9.12 12.83 3.47
C LEU A 116 10.60 13.21 3.64
N PRO A 117 11.41 12.45 4.42
CA PRO A 117 12.80 12.77 4.67
C PRO A 117 13.73 12.36 3.49
N PHE A 118 13.30 12.64 2.28
CA PHE A 118 14.02 12.29 1.06
C PHE A 118 14.21 13.53 0.18
N ALA A 119 15.26 13.53 -0.62
CA ALA A 119 15.53 14.61 -1.57
C ALA A 119 14.47 14.63 -2.69
N SER A 120 14.34 15.77 -3.36
CA SER A 120 13.49 15.89 -4.56
C SER A 120 13.96 14.92 -5.65
N GLU A 121 13.04 14.40 -6.44
CA GLU A 121 13.31 13.53 -7.60
C GLU A 121 14.15 12.28 -7.27
N SER A 122 13.93 11.70 -6.08
CA SER A 122 14.67 10.53 -5.61
C SER A 122 14.06 9.20 -6.04
N PHE A 123 12.78 9.18 -6.42
CA PHE A 123 12.04 7.93 -6.68
C PHE A 123 11.40 7.89 -8.05
N ASP A 124 11.45 6.72 -8.65
CA ASP A 124 10.80 6.44 -9.94
C ASP A 124 9.32 6.07 -9.73
N THR A 125 9.02 5.37 -8.62
CA THR A 125 7.66 4.97 -8.23
C THR A 125 7.45 5.14 -6.73
N LEU A 126 6.32 5.73 -6.35
CA LEU A 126 5.77 5.67 -5.00
C LEU A 126 4.59 4.69 -4.98
N VAL A 127 4.45 3.95 -3.89
CA VAL A 127 3.34 3.00 -3.71
C VAL A 127 2.71 3.20 -2.35
N ALA A 128 1.37 3.16 -2.27
CA ALA A 128 0.64 3.09 -1.01
C ALA A 128 -0.44 1.99 -1.11
N THR A 129 -0.39 1.01 -0.22
CA THR A 129 -1.36 -0.09 -0.20
C THR A 129 -2.28 0.04 1.00
N PHE A 130 -3.60 0.08 0.72
CA PHE A 130 -4.66 0.26 1.72
C PHE A 130 -4.43 1.48 2.65
N PRO A 131 -4.06 2.64 2.08
CA PRO A 131 -3.88 3.84 2.88
C PRO A 131 -5.22 4.35 3.39
N SER A 132 -5.18 5.09 4.52
CA SER A 132 -6.33 5.89 4.95
C SER A 132 -6.38 7.24 4.21
N GLU A 133 -7.31 8.13 4.62
CA GLU A 133 -7.57 9.40 3.94
C GLU A 133 -6.36 10.35 3.83
N TYR A 134 -5.32 10.17 4.66
CA TYR A 134 -4.10 10.99 4.63
C TYR A 134 -3.40 10.99 3.25
N ILE A 135 -3.64 9.96 2.44
CA ILE A 135 -2.98 9.80 1.15
C ILE A 135 -3.41 10.88 0.13
N PHE A 136 -4.60 11.46 0.34
CA PHE A 136 -5.15 12.56 -0.47
C PHE A 136 -4.98 13.94 0.18
N ASP A 137 -4.31 14.01 1.34
CA ASP A 137 -3.95 15.28 1.97
C ASP A 137 -3.03 16.10 1.05
N SER A 138 -3.27 17.41 0.97
CA SER A 138 -2.54 18.29 0.07
C SER A 138 -1.03 18.31 0.33
N ARG A 139 -0.60 18.17 1.59
CA ARG A 139 0.82 18.09 1.97
C ARG A 139 1.42 16.76 1.54
N THR A 140 0.68 15.64 1.71
CA THR A 140 1.12 14.33 1.21
C THR A 140 1.31 14.37 -0.30
N LEU A 141 0.36 14.94 -1.03
CA LEU A 141 0.44 15.04 -2.49
C LEU A 141 1.59 15.96 -2.94
N ALA A 142 1.83 17.07 -2.24
CA ALA A 142 2.96 17.96 -2.52
C ALA A 142 4.32 17.27 -2.29
N GLU A 143 4.46 16.53 -1.18
CA GLU A 143 5.67 15.74 -0.90
C GLU A 143 5.87 14.61 -1.90
N THR A 144 4.78 13.92 -2.29
CA THR A 144 4.79 12.89 -3.33
C THR A 144 5.28 13.46 -4.66
N GLN A 145 4.76 14.62 -5.06
CA GLN A 145 5.21 15.34 -6.25
C GLN A 145 6.69 15.71 -6.16
N ARG A 146 7.12 16.23 -5.01
CA ARG A 146 8.50 16.66 -4.81
C ARG A 146 9.51 15.53 -4.96
N VAL A 147 9.22 14.36 -4.35
CA VAL A 147 10.19 13.25 -4.32
C VAL A 147 10.14 12.36 -5.57
N LEU A 148 9.07 12.42 -6.38
CA LEU A 148 8.99 11.72 -7.66
C LEU A 148 9.80 12.41 -8.73
N VAL A 149 10.50 11.63 -9.55
CA VAL A 149 11.09 12.11 -10.82
C VAL A 149 10.00 12.53 -11.81
N SER A 150 10.37 13.29 -12.83
CA SER A 150 9.47 13.60 -13.96
C SER A 150 8.98 12.29 -14.62
N ASN A 151 7.68 12.21 -14.93
CA ASN A 151 7.00 11.01 -15.39
C ASN A 151 7.01 9.83 -14.39
N GLY A 152 7.43 10.05 -13.15
CA GLY A 152 7.34 9.08 -12.07
C GLY A 152 5.89 8.76 -11.71
N ARG A 153 5.65 7.59 -11.12
CA ARG A 153 4.31 7.10 -10.81
C ARG A 153 4.05 7.07 -9.31
N PHE A 154 2.86 7.51 -8.93
CA PHE A 154 2.29 7.25 -7.62
C PHE A 154 1.16 6.23 -7.75
N ILE A 155 1.36 5.04 -7.21
CA ILE A 155 0.43 3.90 -7.28
C ILE A 155 -0.28 3.79 -5.95
N ILE A 156 -1.60 3.81 -5.97
CA ILE A 156 -2.42 3.67 -4.76
C ILE A 156 -3.34 2.48 -4.95
N LEU A 157 -3.34 1.57 -3.97
CA LEU A 157 -4.30 0.49 -3.82
C LEU A 157 -5.26 0.84 -2.67
N PRO A 158 -6.37 1.53 -2.94
CA PRO A 158 -7.27 2.01 -1.89
C PRO A 158 -8.16 0.91 -1.30
N GLY A 159 -8.41 -0.16 -2.06
CA GLY A 159 -9.30 -1.22 -1.60
C GLY A 159 -9.48 -2.36 -2.59
N ALA A 160 -10.18 -3.40 -2.13
CA ALA A 160 -10.57 -4.55 -2.92
C ALA A 160 -11.98 -5.00 -2.53
N THR A 161 -12.73 -5.54 -3.49
CA THR A 161 -14.07 -6.10 -3.29
C THR A 161 -14.05 -7.60 -3.53
N ILE A 162 -14.65 -8.39 -2.63
CA ILE A 162 -14.81 -9.82 -2.79
C ILE A 162 -16.01 -10.08 -3.70
N MET A 163 -15.78 -10.74 -4.85
CA MET A 163 -16.80 -11.05 -5.86
C MET A 163 -17.15 -12.55 -5.89
N GLY A 164 -16.63 -13.36 -4.98
CA GLY A 164 -16.85 -14.79 -4.93
C GLY A 164 -18.30 -15.17 -4.66
N ARG A 165 -18.72 -16.33 -5.22
CA ARG A 165 -20.07 -16.88 -5.07
C ARG A 165 -20.22 -17.88 -3.91
N GLY A 166 -19.13 -18.20 -3.21
CA GLY A 166 -19.12 -19.08 -2.05
C GLY A 166 -19.90 -18.51 -0.86
N LEU A 167 -20.36 -19.38 0.05
CA LEU A 167 -21.08 -18.93 1.25
C LEU A 167 -20.24 -17.99 2.11
N LEU A 168 -18.94 -18.27 2.29
CA LEU A 168 -18.00 -17.42 3.00
C LEU A 168 -17.79 -16.07 2.28
N ASP A 169 -17.65 -16.07 0.95
CA ASP A 169 -17.51 -14.86 0.16
C ASP A 169 -18.76 -13.97 0.30
N ARG A 170 -19.95 -14.56 0.28
CA ARG A 170 -21.22 -13.85 0.48
C ARG A 170 -21.35 -13.27 1.89
N ALA A 171 -20.96 -14.01 2.91
CA ALA A 171 -20.97 -13.55 4.30
C ALA A 171 -20.02 -12.36 4.48
N MET A 172 -18.82 -12.42 3.90
CA MET A 172 -17.84 -11.33 3.95
C MET A 172 -18.27 -10.12 3.13
N ALA A 173 -18.83 -10.33 1.93
CA ALA A 173 -19.38 -9.25 1.13
C ALA A 173 -20.52 -8.53 1.86
N LEU A 174 -21.38 -9.27 2.58
CA LEU A 174 -22.42 -8.70 3.41
C LEU A 174 -21.83 -7.91 4.59
N LEU A 175 -20.81 -8.43 5.26
CA LEU A 175 -20.10 -7.75 6.34
C LEU A 175 -19.52 -6.41 5.86
N PHE A 176 -18.78 -6.41 4.76
CA PHE A 176 -18.22 -5.19 4.16
C PHE A 176 -19.32 -4.18 3.74
N ARG A 177 -20.44 -4.68 3.25
CA ARG A 177 -21.60 -3.84 2.88
C ARG A 177 -22.26 -3.19 4.11
N VAL A 178 -22.40 -3.95 5.21
CA VAL A 178 -22.98 -3.45 6.47
C VAL A 178 -22.02 -2.49 7.18
N THR A 179 -20.72 -2.72 7.11
CA THR A 179 -19.70 -1.82 7.67
C THR A 179 -19.48 -0.56 6.83
N GLY A 180 -20.00 -0.54 5.58
CA GLY A 180 -19.87 0.59 4.66
C GLY A 180 -18.49 0.72 4.03
N GLU A 181 -17.67 -0.33 4.07
CA GLU A 181 -16.30 -0.32 3.53
C GLU A 181 -16.26 -0.59 2.01
N THR A 182 -17.36 -1.05 1.42
CA THR A 182 -17.44 -1.27 -0.03
C THR A 182 -18.78 -0.76 -0.56
N PRO A 183 -18.89 0.51 -0.93
CA PRO A 183 -20.07 1.01 -1.61
C PRO A 183 -20.21 0.39 -3.01
N PRO A 184 -21.42 0.22 -3.55
CA PRO A 184 -21.69 -0.41 -4.85
C PRO A 184 -21.00 0.30 -6.04
N ASN A 185 -20.67 1.59 -5.90
CA ASN A 185 -20.01 2.42 -6.93
C ASN A 185 -18.61 2.84 -6.47
N LEU A 186 -17.83 1.91 -5.93
CA LEU A 186 -16.51 2.25 -5.35
C LEU A 186 -15.56 2.85 -6.40
N SER A 187 -15.55 2.35 -7.63
CA SER A 187 -14.74 2.90 -8.73
C SER A 187 -15.08 4.35 -9.03
N GLU A 188 -16.36 4.68 -9.17
CA GLU A 188 -16.83 6.05 -9.44
C GLU A 188 -16.49 7.00 -8.28
N ILE A 189 -16.72 6.54 -7.05
CA ILE A 189 -16.42 7.33 -5.84
C ILE A 189 -14.90 7.56 -5.70
N LEU A 190 -14.09 6.54 -5.98
CA LEU A 190 -12.64 6.66 -5.96
C LEU A 190 -12.16 7.61 -7.06
N GLU A 191 -12.70 7.47 -8.26
CA GLU A 191 -12.38 8.35 -9.37
C GLU A 191 -12.74 9.81 -9.07
N GLU A 192 -13.93 10.07 -8.57
CA GLU A 192 -14.38 11.43 -8.23
C GLU A 192 -13.57 12.03 -7.06
N LYS A 193 -13.36 11.27 -5.97
CA LYS A 193 -12.63 11.76 -4.79
C LYS A 193 -11.13 11.91 -5.01
N SER A 194 -10.52 11.10 -5.85
CA SER A 194 -9.08 11.14 -6.11
C SER A 194 -8.70 12.09 -7.24
N ARG A 195 -9.52 12.18 -8.30
CA ARG A 195 -9.18 12.92 -9.52
C ARG A 195 -8.93 14.41 -9.25
N LYS A 196 -9.82 15.08 -8.51
CA LYS A 196 -9.69 16.52 -8.23
C LYS A 196 -8.44 16.87 -7.42
N PRO A 197 -8.19 16.29 -6.22
CA PRO A 197 -7.02 16.64 -5.43
C PRO A 197 -5.71 16.24 -6.14
N MET A 198 -5.68 15.12 -6.84
CA MET A 198 -4.49 14.67 -7.56
C MET A 198 -4.21 15.52 -8.79
N ALA A 199 -5.23 15.90 -9.58
CA ALA A 199 -5.06 16.80 -10.71
C ALA A 199 -4.58 18.20 -10.25
N ALA A 200 -5.13 18.70 -9.14
CA ALA A 200 -4.67 19.97 -8.54
C ALA A 200 -3.21 19.89 -8.07
N ALA A 201 -2.74 18.70 -7.70
CA ALA A 201 -1.35 18.43 -7.36
C ALA A 201 -0.46 18.12 -8.58
N GLY A 202 -0.96 18.23 -9.81
CA GLY A 202 -0.17 18.04 -11.04
C GLY A 202 -0.01 16.57 -11.47
N PHE A 203 -0.92 15.68 -11.04
CA PHE A 203 -0.94 14.30 -11.47
C PHE A 203 -2.00 14.02 -12.54
N ASN A 204 -1.64 13.20 -13.52
CA ASN A 204 -2.60 12.53 -14.39
C ASN A 204 -2.96 11.17 -13.81
N VAL A 205 -4.25 10.91 -13.55
CA VAL A 205 -4.73 9.72 -12.84
C VAL A 205 -5.48 8.79 -13.77
N GLN A 206 -5.10 7.51 -13.72
CA GLN A 206 -5.80 6.40 -14.36
C GLN A 206 -6.23 5.40 -13.28
N VAL A 207 -7.45 4.87 -13.40
CA VAL A 207 -8.00 3.86 -12.48
C VAL A 207 -8.05 2.52 -13.21
N TYR A 208 -7.52 1.50 -12.56
CA TYR A 208 -7.49 0.13 -13.07
C TYR A 208 -8.29 -0.78 -12.16
N GLU A 209 -9.06 -1.67 -12.77
CA GLU A 209 -9.75 -2.77 -12.12
C GLU A 209 -9.02 -4.07 -12.42
N VAL A 210 -8.50 -4.72 -11.39
CA VAL A 210 -7.69 -5.94 -11.53
C VAL A 210 -8.40 -7.10 -10.84
N ASN A 211 -8.66 -8.16 -11.59
CA ASN A 211 -9.24 -9.38 -11.04
C ASN A 211 -8.15 -10.24 -10.38
N ILE A 212 -8.24 -10.44 -9.08
CA ILE A 212 -7.32 -11.27 -8.30
C ILE A 212 -8.13 -12.38 -7.62
N LYS A 213 -8.05 -13.60 -8.16
CA LYS A 213 -8.88 -14.73 -7.72
C LYS A 213 -10.37 -14.37 -7.81
N SER A 214 -11.09 -14.43 -6.69
CA SER A 214 -12.49 -14.02 -6.57
C SER A 214 -12.65 -12.63 -5.96
N SER A 215 -11.75 -11.70 -6.31
CA SER A 215 -11.79 -10.31 -5.83
C SER A 215 -11.51 -9.35 -6.98
N LEU A 216 -12.15 -8.20 -6.93
CA LEU A 216 -11.85 -7.04 -7.77
C LEU A 216 -11.03 -6.05 -6.95
N VAL A 217 -9.87 -5.71 -7.43
CA VAL A 217 -8.92 -4.79 -6.78
C VAL A 217 -8.86 -3.51 -7.59
N PHE A 218 -8.95 -2.37 -6.90
CA PHE A 218 -8.88 -1.05 -7.53
C PHE A 218 -7.46 -0.49 -7.36
N ILE A 219 -6.86 -0.04 -8.46
CA ILE A 219 -5.52 0.55 -8.46
C ILE A 219 -5.57 1.90 -9.18
N LEU A 220 -5.18 2.94 -8.48
CA LEU A 220 -4.97 4.27 -9.06
C LEU A 220 -3.50 4.41 -9.45
N VAL A 221 -3.24 4.78 -10.67
CA VAL A 221 -1.90 5.13 -11.16
C VAL A 221 -1.91 6.62 -11.50
N ALA A 222 -1.24 7.40 -10.69
CA ALA A 222 -1.08 8.83 -10.86
C ALA A 222 0.33 9.12 -11.40
N THR A 223 0.43 9.65 -12.61
CA THR A 223 1.71 9.99 -13.25
C THR A 223 1.99 11.48 -13.05
N LYS A 224 3.19 11.81 -12.54
CA LYS A 224 3.67 13.19 -12.44
C LYS A 224 3.84 13.76 -13.85
N SER A 225 3.17 14.88 -14.12
CA SER A 225 3.33 15.59 -15.39
C SER A 225 4.78 16.09 -15.54
N SER A 226 5.33 15.94 -16.74
CA SER A 226 6.59 16.62 -17.10
C SER A 226 6.30 18.11 -17.27
N HIS A 227 7.01 18.95 -16.55
CA HIS A 227 7.05 20.38 -16.76
C HIS A 227 8.14 20.71 -17.77
#